data_dfb0b5bd09fecbbca2b231caecd30b9c
#
_entry.id   dfb0b5bd09fecbbca2b231caecd30b9c
#
_cell.length_a   1.000
_cell.length_b   1.000
_cell.length_c   1.000
_cell.angle_alpha   90.00
_cell.angle_beta   90.00
_cell.angle_gamma   90.00
#
_symmetry.space_group_name_H-M   'P 1'
#
loop_
_entity.id
_entity.type
_entity.pdbx_description
1 polymer ?
#
loop_
_entity_poly.entity_id
_entity_poly.type
_entity_poly.pdbx_seq_one_letter_code
_entity_poly.pdbx_strand_id
1 'polypeptide(L)'
;FMLNQISKGLGRAVRAAAVATVLVGGIASAQAQDITGAGATFPAPIYTKWGEQFKATGGGALNYQGVGSGAGVTQIINRTVDFGASDTPVASERLASNNLLQFPAVIGAVVVVVNIPGVDGNSLKLTGPVVADIYQGRIRMWNAKEIKDLNPGVNLPAVAIAPAYRADSSGTTNIFTSYLASVSLPFQTNVGAANSVPWKTGVGAPGNAGVAAAVKNTKGGIG
;
A
#
# COMPACT_ATOMS: atom_id res chain seq x y z
N PHE A 1 26.25 -53.73 -56.88
CA PHE A 1 24.82 -53.54 -56.55
C PHE A 1 24.58 -53.43 -55.02
N MET A 2 25.41 -53.99 -54.17
CA MET A 2 25.26 -53.97 -52.70
C MET A 2 25.63 -52.63 -52.01
N LEU A 3 26.64 -51.93 -52.50
CA LEU A 3 27.13 -50.64 -51.92
C LEU A 3 26.14 -49.47 -52.05
N ASN A 4 25.25 -49.53 -53.07
CA ASN A 4 24.31 -48.42 -53.36
C ASN A 4 23.05 -48.48 -52.49
N GLN A 5 22.76 -49.61 -51.84
CA GLN A 5 21.63 -49.74 -50.89
C GLN A 5 21.99 -49.25 -49.49
N ILE A 6 23.25 -49.41 -49.08
CA ILE A 6 23.72 -48.99 -47.74
C ILE A 6 23.77 -47.47 -47.64
N SER A 7 24.17 -46.75 -48.73
CA SER A 7 24.25 -45.29 -48.71
C SER A 7 22.87 -44.62 -48.65
N LYS A 8 21.81 -45.23 -49.22
CA LYS A 8 20.42 -44.71 -49.15
C LYS A 8 19.79 -44.90 -47.77
N GLY A 9 20.14 -45.97 -47.03
CA GLY A 9 19.68 -46.24 -45.70
C GLY A 9 20.27 -45.27 -44.66
N LEU A 10 21.58 -45.00 -44.74
CA LEU A 10 22.26 -44.07 -43.83
C LEU A 10 21.76 -42.63 -44.00
N GLY A 11 21.52 -42.20 -45.22
CA GLY A 11 20.99 -40.84 -45.49
C GLY A 11 19.59 -40.57 -44.94
N ARG A 12 18.75 -41.63 -44.89
CA ARG A 12 17.39 -41.53 -44.33
C ARG A 12 17.43 -41.55 -42.76
N ALA A 13 18.30 -42.36 -42.17
CA ALA A 13 18.46 -42.38 -40.71
C ALA A 13 19.05 -41.06 -40.14
N VAL A 14 20.02 -40.49 -40.82
CA VAL A 14 20.61 -39.20 -40.43
C VAL A 14 19.60 -38.05 -40.57
N ARG A 15 18.73 -38.04 -41.61
CA ARG A 15 17.71 -37.01 -41.73
C ARG A 15 16.58 -37.18 -40.72
N ALA A 16 16.20 -38.38 -40.33
CA ALA A 16 15.21 -38.64 -39.30
C ALA A 16 15.73 -38.21 -37.91
N ALA A 17 17.00 -38.50 -37.62
CA ALA A 17 17.63 -38.06 -36.37
C ALA A 17 17.75 -36.52 -36.27
N ALA A 18 18.10 -35.84 -37.37
CA ALA A 18 18.21 -34.37 -37.39
C ALA A 18 16.85 -33.70 -37.18
N VAL A 19 15.75 -34.22 -37.74
CA VAL A 19 14.38 -33.71 -37.53
C VAL A 19 13.89 -33.98 -36.12
N ALA A 20 14.24 -35.12 -35.48
CA ALA A 20 13.87 -35.38 -34.10
C ALA A 20 14.62 -34.47 -33.11
N THR A 21 15.86 -34.11 -33.39
CA THR A 21 16.67 -33.22 -32.53
C THR A 21 16.15 -31.77 -32.56
N VAL A 22 15.61 -31.31 -33.68
CA VAL A 22 15.00 -29.96 -33.82
C VAL A 22 13.63 -29.88 -33.09
N LEU A 23 12.88 -30.97 -33.02
CA LEU A 23 11.58 -31.01 -32.31
C LEU A 23 11.72 -31.10 -30.78
N VAL A 24 12.82 -31.60 -30.24
CA VAL A 24 13.07 -31.68 -28.79
C VAL A 24 13.71 -30.38 -28.26
N GLY A 25 14.38 -29.57 -29.11
CA GLY A 25 14.99 -28.31 -28.71
C GLY A 25 14.03 -27.12 -28.53
N GLY A 26 12.72 -27.31 -28.83
CA GLY A 26 11.74 -26.21 -28.87
C GLY A 26 10.79 -26.13 -27.67
N ILE A 27 10.93 -26.97 -26.63
CA ILE A 27 10.20 -26.78 -25.38
C ILE A 27 11.07 -25.92 -24.45
N ALA A 28 11.26 -24.67 -24.83
CA ALA A 28 11.61 -23.65 -23.87
C ALA A 28 10.44 -23.61 -22.87
N SER A 29 10.63 -24.16 -21.69
CA SER A 29 9.69 -23.99 -20.59
C SER A 29 9.49 -22.48 -20.44
N ALA A 30 8.34 -21.95 -20.85
CA ALA A 30 7.96 -20.60 -20.58
C ALA A 30 7.91 -20.48 -19.04
N GLN A 31 9.03 -20.13 -18.43
CA GLN A 31 9.03 -19.79 -17.01
C GLN A 31 8.18 -18.53 -16.85
N ALA A 32 7.20 -18.59 -15.97
CA ALA A 32 6.40 -17.43 -15.66
C ALA A 32 7.34 -16.34 -15.11
N GLN A 33 7.29 -15.16 -15.70
CA GLN A 33 8.12 -14.04 -15.31
C GLN A 33 7.71 -13.57 -13.90
N ASP A 34 8.69 -13.32 -13.05
CA ASP A 34 8.46 -12.68 -11.76
C ASP A 34 8.00 -11.23 -11.97
N ILE A 35 7.12 -10.77 -11.08
CA ILE A 35 6.51 -9.45 -11.13
C ILE A 35 6.99 -8.66 -9.91
N THR A 36 7.47 -7.45 -10.14
CA THR A 36 7.87 -6.53 -9.08
C THR A 36 6.89 -5.36 -8.99
N GLY A 37 6.50 -5.00 -7.77
CA GLY A 37 5.63 -3.86 -7.51
C GLY A 37 6.06 -3.08 -6.29
N ALA A 38 5.71 -1.80 -6.24
CA ALA A 38 5.97 -0.98 -5.08
C ALA A 38 4.90 0.11 -4.90
N GLY A 39 4.73 0.59 -3.68
CA GLY A 39 3.86 1.74 -3.44
C GLY A 39 3.06 1.66 -2.15
N ALA A 40 1.78 1.97 -2.23
CA ALA A 40 0.88 2.07 -1.10
C ALA A 40 0.98 0.86 -0.15
N THR A 41 0.99 1.13 1.15
CA THR A 41 1.04 0.06 2.17
C THR A 41 -0.34 -0.57 2.41
N PHE A 42 -1.42 0.11 2.03
CA PHE A 42 -2.78 -0.36 2.16
C PHE A 42 -3.04 -1.70 1.46
N PRO A 43 -2.69 -1.89 0.15
CA PRO A 43 -2.99 -3.12 -0.55
C PRO A 43 -1.96 -4.25 -0.31
N ALA A 44 -0.85 -3.98 0.38
CA ALA A 44 0.24 -4.95 0.54
C ALA A 44 -0.22 -6.33 1.08
N PRO A 45 -1.09 -6.44 2.10
CA PRO A 45 -1.54 -7.75 2.60
C PRO A 45 -2.30 -8.56 1.55
N ILE A 46 -3.17 -7.92 0.77
CA ILE A 46 -3.94 -8.63 -0.26
C ILE A 46 -3.06 -8.98 -1.47
N TYR A 47 -2.12 -8.11 -1.86
CA TYR A 47 -1.17 -8.42 -2.92
C TYR A 47 -0.26 -9.60 -2.56
N THR A 48 0.17 -9.70 -1.30
CA THR A 48 0.91 -10.88 -0.82
C THR A 48 0.07 -12.15 -1.01
N LYS A 49 -1.21 -12.13 -0.63
CA LYS A 49 -2.12 -13.27 -0.79
C LYS A 49 -2.34 -13.63 -2.26
N TRP A 50 -2.57 -12.64 -3.10
CA TRP A 50 -2.73 -12.88 -4.54
C TRP A 50 -1.45 -13.42 -5.17
N GLY A 51 -0.27 -12.92 -4.76
CA GLY A 51 1.02 -13.42 -5.22
C GLY A 51 1.24 -14.89 -4.85
N GLU A 52 0.90 -15.29 -3.62
CA GLU A 52 0.94 -16.70 -3.19
C GLU A 52 0.05 -17.58 -4.08
N GLN A 53 -1.19 -17.15 -4.32
CA GLN A 53 -2.14 -17.89 -5.17
C GLN A 53 -1.69 -17.95 -6.64
N PHE A 54 -1.22 -16.83 -7.18
CA PHE A 54 -0.72 -16.77 -8.55
C PHE A 54 0.45 -17.74 -8.77
N LYS A 55 1.40 -17.76 -7.82
CA LYS A 55 2.52 -18.70 -7.85
C LYS A 55 2.05 -20.17 -7.76
N ALA A 56 1.05 -20.47 -6.93
CA ALA A 56 0.50 -21.81 -6.77
C ALA A 56 -0.20 -22.32 -8.04
N THR A 57 -0.68 -21.44 -8.91
CA THR A 57 -1.32 -21.77 -10.20
C THR A 57 -0.33 -21.78 -11.38
N GLY A 58 0.97 -21.75 -11.11
CA GLY A 58 2.01 -21.79 -12.16
C GLY A 58 2.45 -20.41 -12.66
N GLY A 59 2.01 -19.32 -12.02
CA GLY A 59 2.50 -17.97 -12.26
C GLY A 59 3.89 -17.73 -11.66
N GLY A 60 4.50 -16.58 -12.03
CA GLY A 60 5.75 -16.10 -11.43
C GLY A 60 5.58 -15.63 -9.98
N ALA A 61 6.69 -15.35 -9.30
CA ALA A 61 6.64 -14.74 -7.98
C ALA A 61 6.21 -13.26 -8.08
N LEU A 62 5.37 -12.82 -7.14
CA LEU A 62 5.08 -11.40 -6.93
C LEU A 62 5.93 -10.88 -5.77
N ASN A 63 6.79 -9.91 -6.07
CA ASN A 63 7.55 -9.16 -5.06
C ASN A 63 6.99 -7.75 -4.95
N TYR A 64 6.17 -7.50 -3.93
CA TYR A 64 5.57 -6.19 -3.67
C TYR A 64 6.17 -5.54 -2.43
N GLN A 65 6.57 -4.28 -2.55
CA GLN A 65 7.13 -3.47 -1.47
C GLN A 65 6.21 -2.31 -1.09
N GLY A 66 5.67 -2.34 0.12
CA GLY A 66 4.87 -1.25 0.69
C GLY A 66 5.77 -0.12 1.19
N VAL A 67 6.14 0.80 0.31
CA VAL A 67 7.05 1.94 0.59
C VAL A 67 6.35 3.31 0.58
N GLY A 68 5.03 3.32 0.46
CA GLY A 68 4.18 4.50 0.36
C GLY A 68 3.84 4.89 -1.08
N SER A 69 2.66 5.50 -1.25
CA SER A 69 2.10 5.84 -2.57
C SER A 69 3.04 6.74 -3.39
N GLY A 70 3.66 7.74 -2.76
CA GLY A 70 4.58 8.64 -3.46
C GLY A 70 5.80 7.93 -4.02
N ALA A 71 6.41 7.03 -3.25
CA ALA A 71 7.55 6.23 -3.70
C ALA A 71 7.14 5.26 -4.82
N GLY A 72 5.96 4.63 -4.72
CA GLY A 72 5.42 3.76 -5.77
C GLY A 72 5.25 4.47 -7.10
N VAL A 73 4.65 5.66 -7.10
CA VAL A 73 4.51 6.50 -8.31
C VAL A 73 5.88 6.85 -8.89
N THR A 74 6.85 7.21 -8.06
CA THR A 74 8.20 7.52 -8.53
C THR A 74 8.88 6.31 -9.15
N GLN A 75 8.78 5.13 -8.54
CA GLN A 75 9.41 3.91 -9.05
C GLN A 75 8.80 3.46 -10.38
N ILE A 76 7.48 3.52 -10.56
CA ILE A 76 6.88 3.15 -11.84
C ILE A 76 7.21 4.17 -12.95
N ILE A 77 7.30 5.45 -12.66
CA ILE A 77 7.76 6.46 -13.60
C ILE A 77 9.20 6.18 -14.05
N ASN A 78 10.07 5.82 -13.12
CA ASN A 78 11.47 5.46 -13.39
C ASN A 78 11.65 4.05 -13.96
N ARG A 79 10.57 3.29 -14.17
CA ARG A 79 10.61 1.90 -14.69
C ARG A 79 11.48 0.94 -13.86
N THR A 80 11.58 1.18 -12.54
CA THR A 80 12.31 0.29 -11.61
C THR A 80 11.45 -0.83 -11.05
N VAL A 81 10.14 -0.81 -11.32
CA VAL A 81 9.15 -1.85 -11.00
C VAL A 81 8.19 -2.03 -12.17
N ASP A 82 7.52 -3.19 -12.24
CA ASP A 82 6.54 -3.51 -13.29
C ASP A 82 5.21 -2.79 -13.05
N PHE A 83 4.84 -2.55 -11.78
CA PHE A 83 3.67 -1.73 -11.43
C PHE A 83 3.91 -0.90 -10.16
N GLY A 84 3.22 0.24 -10.09
CA GLY A 84 3.17 1.09 -8.90
C GLY A 84 1.76 1.10 -8.31
N ALA A 85 1.64 1.16 -6.98
CA ALA A 85 0.35 1.30 -6.32
C ALA A 85 0.25 2.64 -5.57
N SER A 86 -0.90 3.31 -5.70
CA SER A 86 -1.20 4.56 -5.03
C SER A 86 -2.63 4.55 -4.50
N ASP A 87 -2.84 5.04 -3.28
CA ASP A 87 -4.18 5.22 -2.70
C ASP A 87 -4.89 6.46 -3.28
N THR A 88 -4.15 7.32 -3.98
CA THR A 88 -4.68 8.54 -4.59
C THR A 88 -4.52 8.53 -6.10
N PRO A 89 -5.45 9.13 -6.85
CA PRO A 89 -5.28 9.33 -8.28
C PRO A 89 -4.01 10.14 -8.59
N VAL A 90 -3.31 9.74 -9.62
CA VAL A 90 -2.21 10.51 -10.21
C VAL A 90 -2.81 11.44 -11.28
N ALA A 91 -2.35 12.68 -11.34
CA ALA A 91 -2.83 13.65 -12.33
C ALA A 91 -2.72 13.09 -13.77
N SER A 92 -3.76 13.30 -14.56
CA SER A 92 -3.87 12.75 -15.93
C SER A 92 -2.70 13.15 -16.83
N GLU A 93 -2.23 14.39 -16.71
CA GLU A 93 -1.09 14.91 -17.46
C GLU A 93 0.20 14.17 -17.09
N ARG A 94 0.35 13.81 -15.81
CA ARG A 94 1.51 13.05 -15.33
C ARG A 94 1.47 11.59 -15.79
N LEU A 95 0.28 10.98 -15.85
CA LEU A 95 0.10 9.65 -16.41
C LEU A 95 0.43 9.65 -17.90
N ALA A 96 -0.15 10.57 -18.66
CA ALA A 96 0.05 10.67 -20.10
C ALA A 96 1.52 10.95 -20.49
N SER A 97 2.18 11.89 -19.82
CA SER A 97 3.59 12.25 -20.09
C SER A 97 4.56 11.11 -19.78
N ASN A 98 4.15 10.12 -18.99
CA ASN A 98 4.96 8.95 -18.64
C ASN A 98 4.45 7.64 -19.25
N ASN A 99 3.49 7.69 -20.19
CA ASN A 99 2.86 6.51 -20.79
C ASN A 99 2.40 5.50 -19.72
N LEU A 100 1.66 5.99 -18.73
CA LEU A 100 1.11 5.19 -17.65
C LEU A 100 -0.42 5.19 -17.71
N LEU A 101 -1.00 4.07 -17.28
CA LEU A 101 -2.43 3.94 -17.00
C LEU A 101 -2.62 3.67 -15.51
N GLN A 102 -3.69 4.22 -14.92
CA GLN A 102 -4.09 3.93 -13.56
C GLN A 102 -5.52 3.40 -13.55
N PHE A 103 -5.76 2.35 -12.78
CA PHE A 103 -7.09 1.75 -12.61
C PHE A 103 -7.28 1.32 -11.15
N PRO A 104 -8.54 1.28 -10.65
CA PRO A 104 -8.84 0.80 -9.31
C PRO A 104 -8.60 -0.71 -9.21
N ALA A 105 -7.86 -1.15 -8.18
CA ALA A 105 -7.54 -2.55 -7.94
C ALA A 105 -8.17 -3.07 -6.64
N VAL A 106 -8.15 -2.26 -5.57
CA VAL A 106 -8.63 -2.63 -4.23
C VAL A 106 -9.34 -1.43 -3.61
N ILE A 107 -10.38 -1.67 -2.84
CA ILE A 107 -11.09 -0.67 -2.04
C ILE A 107 -11.00 -1.03 -0.55
N GLY A 108 -10.89 -0.02 0.31
CA GLY A 108 -10.90 -0.15 1.76
C GLY A 108 -11.20 1.18 2.42
N ALA A 109 -11.16 1.21 3.75
CA ALA A 109 -11.41 2.40 4.55
C ALA A 109 -10.16 2.81 5.34
N VAL A 110 -9.98 4.12 5.54
CA VAL A 110 -9.08 4.67 6.55
C VAL A 110 -9.86 4.77 7.85
N VAL A 111 -9.33 4.17 8.92
CA VAL A 111 -9.96 4.15 10.23
C VAL A 111 -9.01 4.74 11.27
N VAL A 112 -9.59 5.41 12.27
CA VAL A 112 -8.84 5.89 13.43
C VAL A 112 -8.70 4.77 14.43
N VAL A 113 -7.48 4.52 14.91
CA VAL A 113 -7.19 3.56 15.97
C VAL A 113 -6.68 4.28 17.22
N VAL A 114 -7.05 3.79 18.40
CA VAL A 114 -6.71 4.41 19.68
C VAL A 114 -6.19 3.39 20.69
N ASN A 115 -5.38 3.85 21.65
CA ASN A 115 -4.92 3.07 22.80
C ASN A 115 -5.15 3.86 24.09
N ILE A 116 -6.37 3.78 24.62
CA ILE A 116 -6.80 4.51 25.82
C ILE A 116 -7.03 3.50 26.95
N PRO A 117 -6.26 3.55 28.06
CA PRO A 117 -6.45 2.61 29.17
C PRO A 117 -7.86 2.63 29.72
N GLY A 118 -8.46 1.44 29.82
CA GLY A 118 -9.80 1.26 30.40
C GLY A 118 -10.96 1.70 29.49
N VAL A 119 -10.70 2.04 28.22
CA VAL A 119 -11.72 2.40 27.25
C VAL A 119 -11.70 1.41 26.08
N ASP A 120 -12.87 0.82 25.78
CA ASP A 120 -13.05 0.05 24.54
C ASP A 120 -13.13 1.04 23.36
N GLY A 121 -12.20 0.91 22.40
CA GLY A 121 -12.14 1.75 21.23
C GLY A 121 -13.42 1.74 20.39
N ASN A 122 -14.18 0.65 20.41
CA ASN A 122 -15.45 0.53 19.70
C ASN A 122 -16.58 1.37 20.33
N SER A 123 -16.44 1.73 21.59
CA SER A 123 -17.43 2.57 22.30
C SER A 123 -17.12 4.07 22.18
N LEU A 124 -15.91 4.45 21.74
CA LEU A 124 -15.47 5.83 21.63
C LEU A 124 -16.08 6.51 20.40
N LYS A 125 -16.71 7.66 20.62
CA LYS A 125 -17.23 8.52 19.55
C LYS A 125 -16.35 9.75 19.41
N LEU A 126 -15.89 10.01 18.18
CA LEU A 126 -15.15 11.19 17.80
C LEU A 126 -15.79 11.79 16.54
N THR A 127 -15.86 13.12 16.47
CA THR A 127 -16.25 13.82 15.26
C THR A 127 -15.01 14.24 14.46
N GLY A 128 -15.17 14.47 13.16
CA GLY A 128 -14.08 14.94 12.31
C GLY A 128 -13.40 16.22 12.83
N PRO A 129 -14.15 17.27 13.24
CA PRO A 129 -13.58 18.47 13.84
C PRO A 129 -12.76 18.19 15.11
N VAL A 130 -13.23 17.30 15.99
CA VAL A 130 -12.48 16.90 17.20
C VAL A 130 -11.17 16.20 16.83
N VAL A 131 -11.19 15.28 15.86
CA VAL A 131 -9.97 14.62 15.36
C VAL A 131 -9.02 15.66 14.74
N ALA A 132 -9.54 16.59 13.95
CA ALA A 132 -8.75 17.68 13.38
C ALA A 132 -8.06 18.55 14.45
N ASP A 133 -8.76 18.86 15.55
CA ASP A 133 -8.20 19.62 16.66
C ASP A 133 -7.17 18.82 17.47
N ILE A 134 -7.32 17.52 17.59
CA ILE A 134 -6.30 16.63 18.16
C ILE A 134 -5.00 16.71 17.35
N TYR A 135 -5.07 16.54 16.02
CA TYR A 135 -3.89 16.56 15.15
C TYR A 135 -3.30 17.96 14.95
N GLN A 136 -4.02 19.01 15.33
CA GLN A 136 -3.47 20.38 15.47
C GLN A 136 -2.90 20.68 16.86
N GLY A 137 -3.02 19.76 17.84
CA GLY A 137 -2.58 19.95 19.21
C GLY A 137 -3.43 20.92 20.02
N ARG A 138 -4.67 21.18 19.59
CA ARG A 138 -5.64 22.00 20.34
C ARG A 138 -6.31 21.21 21.45
N ILE A 139 -6.69 19.97 21.18
CA ILE A 139 -7.18 18.99 22.16
C ILE A 139 -6.02 18.06 22.50
N ARG A 140 -5.58 18.05 23.75
CA ARG A 140 -4.36 17.34 24.19
C ARG A 140 -4.61 16.25 25.22
N MET A 141 -5.82 16.13 25.74
CA MET A 141 -6.17 15.18 26.81
C MET A 141 -7.41 14.39 26.41
N TRP A 142 -7.42 13.09 26.68
CA TRP A 142 -8.57 12.24 26.40
C TRP A 142 -9.82 12.63 27.20
N ASN A 143 -9.66 13.20 28.40
CA ASN A 143 -10.76 13.68 29.22
C ASN A 143 -11.16 15.15 28.94
N ALA A 144 -10.72 15.73 27.82
CA ALA A 144 -11.14 17.08 27.40
C ALA A 144 -12.67 17.15 27.26
N LYS A 145 -13.25 18.32 27.51
CA LYS A 145 -14.70 18.52 27.50
C LYS A 145 -15.32 18.15 26.15
N GLU A 146 -14.65 18.49 25.06
CA GLU A 146 -15.10 18.24 23.68
C GLU A 146 -15.25 16.74 23.39
N ILE A 147 -14.39 15.90 23.99
CA ILE A 147 -14.48 14.44 23.84
C ILE A 147 -15.51 13.87 24.83
N LYS A 148 -15.55 14.37 26.08
CA LYS A 148 -16.53 13.91 27.08
C LYS A 148 -17.97 14.13 26.65
N ASP A 149 -18.25 15.29 26.07
CA ASP A 149 -19.60 15.64 25.62
C ASP A 149 -20.12 14.68 24.52
N LEU A 150 -19.22 14.13 23.70
CA LEU A 150 -19.55 13.12 22.69
C LEU A 150 -19.72 11.70 23.27
N ASN A 151 -19.22 11.47 24.49
CA ASN A 151 -19.12 10.15 25.10
C ASN A 151 -19.74 10.11 26.51
N PRO A 152 -21.03 10.48 26.67
CA PRO A 152 -21.68 10.41 27.98
C PRO A 152 -21.68 8.96 28.50
N GLY A 153 -21.24 8.76 29.76
CA GLY A 153 -21.13 7.45 30.37
C GLY A 153 -19.81 6.70 30.12
N VAL A 154 -18.93 7.18 29.26
CA VAL A 154 -17.59 6.63 29.12
C VAL A 154 -16.63 7.31 30.10
N ASN A 155 -15.97 6.52 30.96
CA ASN A 155 -14.98 7.05 31.90
C ASN A 155 -13.64 7.33 31.19
N LEU A 156 -13.53 8.51 30.60
CA LEU A 156 -12.33 8.94 29.89
C LEU A 156 -11.23 9.35 30.87
N PRO A 157 -10.05 8.70 30.84
CA PRO A 157 -8.97 8.98 31.77
C PRO A 157 -8.26 10.32 31.48
N ALA A 158 -7.67 10.93 32.52
CA ALA A 158 -6.79 12.10 32.38
C ALA A 158 -5.42 11.68 31.81
N VAL A 159 -5.40 11.24 30.57
CA VAL A 159 -4.22 10.79 29.83
C VAL A 159 -4.00 11.71 28.66
N ALA A 160 -2.74 12.08 28.40
CA ALA A 160 -2.36 12.89 27.25
C ALA A 160 -2.62 12.12 25.93
N ILE A 161 -3.12 12.83 24.93
CA ILE A 161 -3.26 12.30 23.57
C ILE A 161 -1.91 12.29 22.89
N ALA A 162 -1.53 11.16 22.30
CA ALA A 162 -0.28 10.99 21.57
C ALA A 162 -0.58 10.64 20.09
N PRO A 163 -0.67 11.63 19.20
CA PRO A 163 -0.92 11.38 17.80
C PRO A 163 0.25 10.67 17.12
N ALA A 164 -0.06 9.69 16.26
CA ALA A 164 0.87 9.05 15.37
C ALA A 164 0.45 9.31 13.92
N TYR A 165 1.41 9.55 13.03
CA TYR A 165 1.17 9.86 11.63
C TYR A 165 2.22 9.19 10.72
N ARG A 166 1.99 9.19 9.43
CA ARG A 166 2.92 8.63 8.44
C ARG A 166 4.12 9.54 8.23
N ALA A 167 5.33 8.98 8.38
CA ALA A 167 6.58 9.68 8.11
C ALA A 167 6.97 9.66 6.62
N ASP A 168 6.41 8.75 5.85
CA ASP A 168 6.64 8.58 4.42
C ASP A 168 5.58 9.30 3.56
N SER A 169 5.82 9.45 2.26
CA SER A 169 4.85 10.03 1.31
C SER A 169 3.67 9.06 1.09
N SER A 170 2.58 9.28 1.82
CA SER A 170 1.49 8.33 2.04
C SER A 170 0.18 8.77 1.41
N GLY A 171 -0.41 7.89 0.59
CA GLY A 171 -1.77 8.10 0.11
C GLY A 171 -2.81 8.04 1.24
N THR A 172 -2.61 7.20 2.27
CA THR A 172 -3.45 7.18 3.47
C THR A 172 -3.44 8.54 4.18
N THR A 173 -2.27 9.18 4.30
CA THR A 173 -2.17 10.57 4.80
C THR A 173 -3.00 11.53 3.95
N ASN A 174 -2.92 11.43 2.62
CA ASN A 174 -3.69 12.30 1.73
C ASN A 174 -5.20 12.15 1.95
N ILE A 175 -5.71 10.92 1.99
CA ILE A 175 -7.13 10.63 2.20
C ILE A 175 -7.58 11.15 3.57
N PHE A 176 -6.82 10.87 4.62
CA PHE A 176 -7.12 11.31 5.98
C PHE A 176 -7.12 12.83 6.11
N THR A 177 -6.08 13.50 5.59
CA THR A 177 -5.98 14.96 5.66
C THR A 177 -6.99 15.67 4.75
N SER A 178 -7.37 15.06 3.62
CA SER A 178 -8.47 15.56 2.78
C SER A 178 -9.80 15.54 3.53
N TYR A 179 -10.08 14.46 4.26
CA TYR A 179 -11.26 14.39 5.12
C TYR A 179 -11.21 15.45 6.23
N LEU A 180 -10.09 15.56 6.97
CA LEU A 180 -9.98 16.55 8.04
C LEU A 180 -10.08 18.00 7.53
N ALA A 181 -9.52 18.28 6.36
CA ALA A 181 -9.63 19.58 5.71
C ALA A 181 -11.08 19.89 5.28
N SER A 182 -11.85 18.89 4.85
CA SER A 182 -13.26 19.08 4.46
C SER A 182 -14.19 19.37 5.64
N VAL A 183 -13.85 18.93 6.85
CA VAL A 183 -14.68 19.08 8.07
C VAL A 183 -14.14 20.13 9.04
N SER A 184 -12.96 20.71 8.79
CA SER A 184 -12.32 21.72 9.64
C SER A 184 -11.57 22.76 8.82
N LEU A 185 -12.16 23.93 8.67
CA LEU A 185 -11.50 25.07 8.01
C LEU A 185 -10.14 25.43 8.65
N PRO A 186 -9.98 25.45 10.00
CA PRO A 186 -8.68 25.64 10.60
C PRO A 186 -7.65 24.57 10.22
N PHE A 187 -8.06 23.29 10.07
CA PHE A 187 -7.15 22.23 9.61
C PHE A 187 -6.76 22.47 8.15
N GLN A 188 -7.73 22.80 7.29
CA GLN A 188 -7.48 23.11 5.89
C GLN A 188 -6.44 24.23 5.73
N THR A 189 -6.58 25.31 6.52
CA THR A 189 -5.70 26.47 6.43
C THR A 189 -4.30 26.21 7.01
N ASN A 190 -4.21 25.48 8.14
CA ASN A 190 -2.96 25.35 8.91
C ASN A 190 -2.15 24.11 8.55
N VAL A 191 -2.79 23.08 8.01
CA VAL A 191 -2.17 21.77 7.71
C VAL A 191 -2.36 21.40 6.23
N GLY A 192 -3.59 21.56 5.71
CA GLY A 192 -3.94 21.20 4.34
C GLY A 192 -4.10 19.71 4.12
N ALA A 193 -4.08 19.29 2.84
CA ALA A 193 -4.24 17.91 2.41
C ALA A 193 -3.20 17.54 1.35
N ALA A 194 -2.40 16.52 1.63
CA ALA A 194 -1.37 16.01 0.73
C ALA A 194 -0.86 14.63 1.20
N ASN A 195 -0.02 13.97 0.38
CA ASN A 195 0.67 12.74 0.79
C ASN A 195 1.68 12.96 1.94
N SER A 196 2.08 14.20 2.17
CA SER A 196 2.93 14.64 3.29
C SER A 196 2.52 16.06 3.66
N VAL A 197 2.25 16.30 4.94
CA VAL A 197 1.78 17.59 5.46
C VAL A 197 2.60 18.03 6.66
N PRO A 198 2.63 19.36 7.01
CA PRO A 198 3.37 19.87 8.17
C PRO A 198 2.59 19.59 9.46
N TRP A 199 2.62 18.36 9.95
CA TRP A 199 1.98 17.97 11.20
C TRP A 199 2.39 18.88 12.37
N LYS A 200 1.43 19.27 13.20
CA LYS A 200 1.66 20.22 14.31
C LYS A 200 2.03 19.51 15.60
N THR A 201 1.71 18.22 15.73
CA THR A 201 1.98 17.41 16.93
C THR A 201 2.03 15.94 16.56
N GLY A 202 2.63 15.12 17.43
CA GLY A 202 2.69 13.67 17.27
C GLY A 202 4.04 13.16 16.80
N VAL A 203 4.09 11.86 16.49
CA VAL A 203 5.29 11.16 16.03
C VAL A 203 5.07 10.50 14.69
N GLY A 204 6.07 10.56 13.82
CA GLY A 204 6.05 9.91 12.52
C GLY A 204 6.44 8.44 12.62
N ALA A 205 5.74 7.58 11.88
CA ALA A 205 6.03 6.16 11.77
C ALA A 205 5.93 5.67 10.30
N PRO A 206 6.76 4.71 9.87
CA PRO A 206 6.78 4.24 8.49
C PRO A 206 5.63 3.27 8.22
N GLY A 207 4.89 3.49 7.13
CA GLY A 207 3.80 2.64 6.68
C GLY A 207 2.61 2.57 7.65
N ASN A 208 1.52 1.95 7.22
CA ASN A 208 0.33 1.77 8.08
C ASN A 208 0.62 0.88 9.29
N ALA A 209 1.41 -0.18 9.11
CA ALA A 209 1.80 -1.05 10.21
C ALA A 209 2.63 -0.32 11.27
N GLY A 210 3.52 0.60 10.86
CA GLY A 210 4.30 1.42 11.79
C GLY A 210 3.42 2.37 12.61
N VAL A 211 2.43 3.03 11.99
CA VAL A 211 1.47 3.87 12.72
C VAL A 211 0.65 3.04 13.71
N ALA A 212 0.11 1.89 13.29
CA ALA A 212 -0.64 1.00 14.15
C ALA A 212 0.21 0.50 15.35
N ALA A 213 1.48 0.16 15.11
CA ALA A 213 2.41 -0.24 16.17
C ALA A 213 2.72 0.92 17.15
N ALA A 214 2.93 2.12 16.63
CA ALA A 214 3.15 3.32 17.46
C ALA A 214 1.95 3.57 18.40
N VAL A 215 0.71 3.49 17.88
CA VAL A 215 -0.51 3.63 18.68
C VAL A 215 -0.60 2.51 19.73
N LYS A 216 -0.42 1.26 19.32
CA LYS A 216 -0.50 0.10 20.21
C LYS A 216 0.47 0.21 21.40
N ASN A 217 1.67 0.70 21.16
CA ASN A 217 2.74 0.77 22.15
C ASN A 217 2.76 2.08 22.96
N THR A 218 1.88 3.05 22.64
CA THR A 218 1.84 4.35 23.31
C THR A 218 0.55 4.53 24.08
N LYS A 219 0.63 4.70 25.41
CA LYS A 219 -0.52 5.04 26.24
C LYS A 219 -1.10 6.39 25.80
N GLY A 220 -2.40 6.42 25.50
CA GLY A 220 -3.06 7.59 24.94
C GLY A 220 -2.85 7.77 23.43
N GLY A 221 -2.30 6.78 22.74
CA GLY A 221 -2.05 6.82 21.31
C GLY A 221 -3.32 6.95 20.47
N ILE A 222 -3.21 7.68 19.34
CA ILE A 222 -4.20 7.80 18.27
C ILE A 222 -3.48 7.83 16.93
N GLY A 223 -3.99 7.10 15.94
CA GLY A 223 -3.40 7.06 14.60
C GLY A 223 -4.41 6.68 13.55
#